data_ecda960a1fcbe86e7a80ed02f1ec07ba
#
_entry.id   ecda960a1fcbe86e7a80ed02f1ec07ba
#
_cell.length_a   1.000
_cell.length_b   1.000
_cell.length_c   1.000
_cell.angle_alpha   90.00
_cell.angle_beta   90.00
_cell.angle_gamma   90.00
#
_symmetry.space_group_name_H-M   'P 1'
#
loop_
_entity.id
_entity.type
_entity.pdbx_description
1 polymer ?
#
loop_
_entity_poly.entity_id
_entity_poly.type
_entity_poly.pdbx_seq_one_letter_code
_entity_poly.pdbx_strand_id
1 'polypeptide(L)'
;MYGTSLGGCLEPEISIVLAATGVEFFFIDTEHSTTTYPQIQGLCRTARGAGLIPLVRVTQNEPSLISRALDVGAMGIIVPRVHSAAEARAAIDALKFPPLGHRGYGLGTIVTDLKGNSAQEEVDSANRETMAVMMIESQEGVRAVGEIAAVPEVDALFVGPYDLSLALGILEQFDTPLFLTALEKVIKAGTNAGIAVGLQSKDMTLLRRAREMGARFIIYSSDYSILLSGYKEGMARLKG
;
A
#
# COMPACT_ATOMS: atom_id res chain seq x y z
N MET A 1 -1.48 5.85 10.70
CA MET A 1 -0.82 4.53 10.63
C MET A 1 0.59 4.68 10.09
N TYR A 2 1.53 3.92 10.64
CA TYR A 2 2.94 3.95 10.26
C TYR A 2 3.37 2.57 9.78
N GLY A 3 3.98 2.49 8.61
CA GLY A 3 4.36 1.25 7.97
C GLY A 3 5.72 1.29 7.30
N THR A 4 6.05 0.19 6.65
CA THR A 4 7.26 0.03 5.82
C THR A 4 6.95 -0.80 4.56
N SER A 5 7.91 -0.97 3.67
CA SER A 5 7.76 -1.87 2.52
C SER A 5 8.75 -3.02 2.58
N LEU A 6 8.33 -4.15 2.06
CA LEU A 6 9.14 -5.36 1.88
C LEU A 6 9.30 -5.68 0.40
N GLY A 7 10.53 -5.76 -0.05
CA GLY A 7 10.89 -6.14 -1.43
C GLY A 7 12.01 -7.18 -1.49
N GLY A 8 12.61 -7.51 -0.35
CA GLY A 8 13.76 -8.41 -0.30
C GLY A 8 13.80 -9.33 0.91
N CYS A 9 13.44 -8.87 2.08
CA CYS A 9 13.32 -9.70 3.28
C CYS A 9 11.96 -10.40 3.27
N LEU A 10 11.86 -11.52 2.58
CA LEU A 10 10.59 -12.20 2.28
C LEU A 10 10.36 -13.44 3.13
N GLU A 11 11.19 -13.69 4.13
CA GLU A 11 10.96 -14.74 5.12
C GLU A 11 9.87 -14.30 6.10
N PRO A 12 8.89 -15.16 6.44
CA PRO A 12 7.73 -14.79 7.26
C PRO A 12 8.10 -14.18 8.62
N GLU A 13 9.22 -14.57 9.21
CA GLU A 13 9.72 -14.10 10.50
C GLU A 13 10.00 -12.60 10.55
N ILE A 14 10.20 -11.94 9.40
CA ILE A 14 10.37 -10.49 9.36
C ILE A 14 9.15 -9.78 9.94
N SER A 15 7.96 -10.36 9.82
CA SER A 15 6.73 -9.80 10.39
C SER A 15 6.82 -9.68 11.92
N ILE A 16 7.46 -10.66 12.59
CA ILE A 16 7.67 -10.63 14.05
C ILE A 16 8.65 -9.53 14.43
N VAL A 17 9.72 -9.37 13.65
CA VAL A 17 10.70 -8.29 13.84
C VAL A 17 10.02 -6.92 13.70
N LEU A 18 9.23 -6.73 12.64
CA LEU A 18 8.52 -5.48 12.40
C LEU A 18 7.50 -5.17 13.50
N ALA A 19 6.75 -6.15 13.98
CA ALA A 19 5.80 -5.97 15.08
C ALA A 19 6.48 -5.42 16.36
N ALA A 20 7.73 -5.82 16.62
CA ALA A 20 8.51 -5.35 17.77
C ALA A 20 9.01 -3.89 17.63
N THR A 21 8.89 -3.26 16.45
CA THR A 21 9.39 -1.90 16.18
C THR A 21 8.32 -0.81 16.32
N GLY A 22 7.05 -1.18 16.50
CA GLY A 22 5.93 -0.24 16.49
C GLY A 22 5.39 0.06 15.08
N VAL A 23 5.83 -0.67 14.05
CA VAL A 23 5.20 -0.68 12.72
C VAL A 23 3.80 -1.30 12.86
N GLU A 24 2.80 -0.68 12.25
CA GLU A 24 1.40 -1.12 12.31
C GLU A 24 1.00 -1.94 11.07
N PHE A 25 1.67 -1.70 9.94
CA PHE A 25 1.42 -2.37 8.69
C PHE A 25 2.69 -2.42 7.83
N PHE A 26 2.70 -3.28 6.85
CA PHE A 26 3.66 -3.20 5.75
C PHE A 26 2.98 -3.54 4.43
N PHE A 27 3.57 -3.09 3.33
CA PHE A 27 3.19 -3.66 2.05
C PHE A 27 4.31 -4.52 1.46
N ILE A 28 3.90 -5.60 0.82
CA ILE A 28 4.75 -6.48 0.03
C ILE A 28 4.74 -5.94 -1.38
N ASP A 29 5.92 -5.59 -1.86
CA ASP A 29 6.08 -5.08 -3.21
C ASP A 29 6.20 -6.23 -4.21
N THR A 30 5.25 -6.35 -5.14
CA THR A 30 5.35 -7.30 -6.25
C THR A 30 5.67 -6.61 -7.58
N GLU A 31 5.64 -5.28 -7.62
CA GLU A 31 5.93 -4.52 -8.82
C GLU A 31 7.45 -4.46 -9.12
N HIS A 32 8.25 -4.20 -8.08
CA HIS A 32 9.69 -4.03 -8.21
C HIS A 32 10.49 -5.06 -7.39
N SER A 33 9.96 -6.26 -7.26
CA SER A 33 10.62 -7.37 -6.58
C SER A 33 10.38 -8.71 -7.29
N THR A 34 11.04 -9.75 -6.79
CA THR A 34 10.85 -11.13 -7.28
C THR A 34 9.92 -11.94 -6.38
N THR A 35 9.04 -11.27 -5.63
CA THR A 35 8.14 -11.90 -4.65
C THR A 35 7.17 -12.87 -5.32
N THR A 36 7.06 -14.06 -4.74
CA THR A 36 6.15 -15.12 -5.21
C THR A 36 4.93 -15.24 -4.31
N TYR A 37 3.83 -15.82 -4.82
CA TYR A 37 2.61 -16.02 -4.02
C TYR A 37 2.82 -16.87 -2.75
N PRO A 38 3.63 -17.94 -2.73
CA PRO A 38 3.95 -18.64 -1.48
C PRO A 38 4.61 -17.74 -0.42
N GLN A 39 5.50 -16.83 -0.83
CA GLN A 39 6.12 -15.86 0.08
C GLN A 39 5.09 -14.85 0.61
N ILE A 40 4.23 -14.31 -0.27
CA ILE A 40 3.12 -13.43 0.15
C ILE A 40 2.25 -14.14 1.19
N GLN A 41 1.87 -15.39 0.93
CA GLN A 41 1.05 -16.17 1.85
C GLN A 41 1.71 -16.35 3.23
N GLY A 42 3.00 -16.70 3.24
CA GLY A 42 3.77 -16.84 4.49
C GLY A 42 3.82 -15.54 5.29
N LEU A 43 4.19 -14.44 4.61
CA LEU A 43 4.24 -13.09 5.20
C LEU A 43 2.88 -12.65 5.75
N CYS A 44 1.81 -12.80 4.98
CA CYS A 44 0.47 -12.40 5.40
C CYS A 44 -0.01 -13.17 6.63
N ARG A 45 0.23 -14.48 6.70
CA ARG A 45 -0.15 -15.30 7.87
C ARG A 45 0.60 -14.88 9.12
N THR A 46 1.91 -14.74 9.01
CA THR A 46 2.74 -14.36 10.16
C THR A 46 2.46 -12.95 10.62
N ALA A 47 2.24 -12.00 9.68
CA ALA A 47 1.86 -10.64 9.98
C ALA A 47 0.55 -10.56 10.78
N ARG A 48 -0.50 -11.24 10.31
CA ARG A 48 -1.80 -11.28 11.01
C ARG A 48 -1.67 -11.86 12.41
N GLY A 49 -0.90 -12.93 12.56
CA GLY A 49 -0.60 -13.53 13.88
C GLY A 49 0.20 -12.60 14.81
N ALA A 50 1.01 -11.70 14.26
CA ALA A 50 1.78 -10.69 14.97
C ALA A 50 1.03 -9.36 15.18
N GLY A 51 -0.22 -9.23 14.72
CA GLY A 51 -1.03 -8.02 14.84
C GLY A 51 -0.70 -6.93 13.81
N LEU A 52 -0.02 -7.28 12.72
CA LEU A 52 0.28 -6.36 11.62
C LEU A 52 -0.72 -6.52 10.46
N ILE A 53 -0.92 -5.45 9.71
CA ILE A 53 -1.76 -5.43 8.51
C ILE A 53 -0.87 -5.61 7.27
N PRO A 54 -0.90 -6.78 6.60
CA PRO A 54 -0.17 -6.99 5.36
C PRO A 54 -0.97 -6.48 4.16
N LEU A 55 -0.40 -5.54 3.43
CA LEU A 55 -0.89 -5.07 2.14
C LEU A 55 -0.01 -5.64 1.01
N VAL A 56 -0.52 -5.66 -0.21
CA VAL A 56 0.27 -6.04 -1.40
C VAL A 56 0.15 -4.95 -2.44
N ARG A 57 1.29 -4.49 -2.95
CA ARG A 57 1.32 -3.69 -4.18
C ARG A 57 1.39 -4.65 -5.36
N VAL A 58 0.35 -4.66 -6.18
CA VAL A 58 0.31 -5.46 -7.40
C VAL A 58 1.14 -4.83 -8.51
N THR A 59 1.51 -5.61 -9.52
CA THR A 59 2.33 -5.12 -10.66
C THR A 59 1.55 -4.16 -11.57
N GLN A 60 0.24 -4.33 -11.65
CA GLN A 60 -0.65 -3.51 -12.47
C GLN A 60 -2.11 -3.71 -12.05
N ASN A 61 -2.98 -2.83 -12.52
CA ASN A 61 -4.43 -2.88 -12.28
C ASN A 61 -5.08 -4.00 -13.12
N GLU A 62 -4.89 -5.24 -12.70
CA GLU A 62 -5.37 -6.43 -13.39
C GLU A 62 -6.16 -7.31 -12.41
N PRO A 63 -7.43 -7.68 -12.72
CA PRO A 63 -8.29 -8.44 -11.81
C PRO A 63 -7.66 -9.73 -11.27
N SER A 64 -6.93 -10.45 -12.12
CA SER A 64 -6.29 -11.70 -11.72
C SER A 64 -5.16 -11.52 -10.71
N LEU A 65 -4.44 -10.40 -10.76
CA LEU A 65 -3.36 -10.08 -9.82
C LEU A 65 -3.94 -9.61 -8.48
N ILE A 66 -5.00 -8.79 -8.53
CA ILE A 66 -5.70 -8.26 -7.35
C ILE A 66 -6.34 -9.42 -6.56
N SER A 67 -7.17 -10.22 -7.22
CA SER A 67 -7.88 -11.31 -6.53
C SER A 67 -6.91 -12.34 -5.95
N ARG A 68 -5.87 -12.75 -6.68
CA ARG A 68 -4.89 -13.72 -6.16
C ARG A 68 -4.09 -13.21 -4.97
N ALA A 69 -3.72 -11.93 -4.94
CA ALA A 69 -3.04 -11.36 -3.78
C ALA A 69 -3.94 -11.40 -2.53
N LEU A 70 -5.23 -11.13 -2.70
CA LEU A 70 -6.22 -11.26 -1.62
C LEU A 70 -6.44 -12.73 -1.22
N ASP A 71 -6.49 -13.66 -2.18
CA ASP A 71 -6.71 -15.08 -1.91
C ASP A 71 -5.54 -15.74 -1.16
N VAL A 72 -4.35 -15.16 -1.18
CA VAL A 72 -3.21 -15.62 -0.37
C VAL A 72 -3.07 -14.89 0.97
N GLY A 73 -3.98 -13.96 1.30
CA GLY A 73 -4.11 -13.39 2.64
C GLY A 73 -3.78 -11.91 2.79
N ALA A 74 -3.56 -11.17 1.71
CA ALA A 74 -3.44 -9.71 1.80
C ALA A 74 -4.71 -9.09 2.40
N MET A 75 -4.54 -8.10 3.28
CA MET A 75 -5.64 -7.33 3.87
C MET A 75 -5.95 -6.03 3.11
N GLY A 76 -5.26 -5.80 2.02
CA GLY A 76 -5.52 -4.70 1.11
C GLY A 76 -4.55 -4.70 -0.05
N ILE A 77 -4.93 -3.95 -1.09
CA ILE A 77 -4.18 -3.86 -2.34
C ILE A 77 -3.80 -2.41 -2.61
N ILE A 78 -2.53 -2.19 -2.92
CA ILE A 78 -2.05 -0.95 -3.51
C ILE A 78 -2.00 -1.16 -5.02
N VAL A 79 -2.83 -0.41 -5.74
CA VAL A 79 -2.94 -0.45 -7.20
C VAL A 79 -2.09 0.66 -7.78
N PRO A 80 -0.99 0.34 -8.50
CA PRO A 80 -0.10 1.35 -9.05
C PRO A 80 -0.72 2.06 -10.28
N ARG A 81 -0.20 3.22 -10.61
CA ARG A 81 -0.46 3.94 -11.86
C ARG A 81 -1.94 4.19 -12.15
N VAL A 82 -2.70 4.61 -11.14
CA VAL A 82 -4.11 4.97 -11.32
C VAL A 82 -4.21 6.40 -11.86
N HIS A 83 -4.74 6.54 -13.07
CA HIS A 83 -4.81 7.81 -13.80
C HIS A 83 -6.22 8.38 -13.90
N SER A 84 -7.24 7.59 -13.60
CA SER A 84 -8.65 7.98 -13.78
C SER A 84 -9.59 7.31 -12.78
N ALA A 85 -10.78 7.89 -12.60
CA ALA A 85 -11.85 7.28 -11.83
C ALA A 85 -12.34 5.95 -12.43
N ALA A 86 -12.21 5.78 -13.76
CA ALA A 86 -12.57 4.53 -14.42
C ALA A 86 -11.63 3.40 -14.01
N GLU A 87 -10.31 3.67 -13.95
CA GLU A 87 -9.32 2.70 -13.47
C GLU A 87 -9.50 2.39 -11.98
N ALA A 88 -9.82 3.40 -11.17
CA ALA A 88 -10.13 3.17 -9.75
C ALA A 88 -11.37 2.27 -9.58
N ARG A 89 -12.44 2.50 -10.36
CA ARG A 89 -13.63 1.63 -10.35
C ARG A 89 -13.30 0.21 -10.78
N ALA A 90 -12.48 0.02 -11.82
CA ALA A 90 -12.05 -1.31 -12.27
C ALA A 90 -11.26 -2.06 -11.16
N ALA A 91 -10.42 -1.32 -10.41
CA ALA A 91 -9.72 -1.89 -9.27
C ALA A 91 -10.69 -2.33 -8.16
N ILE A 92 -11.66 -1.48 -7.78
CA ILE A 92 -12.69 -1.83 -6.80
C ILE A 92 -13.50 -3.03 -7.25
N ASP A 93 -13.88 -3.07 -8.53
CA ASP A 93 -14.63 -4.18 -9.12
C ASP A 93 -13.91 -5.54 -8.96
N ALA A 94 -12.61 -5.54 -9.12
CA ALA A 94 -11.77 -6.73 -8.93
C ALA A 94 -11.51 -7.10 -7.45
N LEU A 95 -11.62 -6.12 -6.55
CA LEU A 95 -11.21 -6.19 -5.15
C LEU A 95 -12.34 -6.62 -4.24
N LYS A 96 -13.57 -6.16 -4.53
CA LYS A 96 -14.76 -6.36 -3.71
C LYS A 96 -15.68 -7.43 -4.30
N PHE A 97 -16.36 -8.14 -3.42
CA PHE A 97 -17.43 -9.05 -3.80
C PHE A 97 -18.75 -8.31 -4.08
N PRO A 98 -19.69 -8.93 -4.80
CA PRO A 98 -21.03 -8.36 -4.94
C PRO A 98 -21.66 -8.00 -3.59
N PRO A 99 -22.44 -6.90 -3.48
CA PRO A 99 -22.85 -6.01 -4.56
C PRO A 99 -21.85 -4.88 -4.89
N LEU A 100 -20.70 -4.81 -4.21
CA LEU A 100 -19.73 -3.72 -4.31
C LEU A 100 -18.78 -3.87 -5.52
N GLY A 101 -18.55 -5.09 -5.96
CA GLY A 101 -17.70 -5.44 -7.08
C GLY A 101 -18.04 -6.82 -7.66
N HIS A 102 -17.12 -7.41 -8.44
CA HIS A 102 -17.32 -8.69 -9.14
C HIS A 102 -16.20 -9.71 -8.83
N ARG A 103 -15.51 -9.58 -7.69
CA ARG A 103 -14.49 -10.56 -7.29
C ARG A 103 -15.06 -11.96 -7.25
N GLY A 104 -14.34 -12.94 -7.85
CA GLY A 104 -14.72 -14.34 -7.82
C GLY A 104 -14.66 -14.92 -6.40
N TYR A 105 -15.64 -15.76 -6.03
CA TYR A 105 -15.70 -16.39 -4.71
C TYR A 105 -14.65 -17.47 -4.57
N GLY A 106 -13.69 -17.28 -3.67
CA GLY A 106 -12.62 -18.22 -3.31
C GLY A 106 -12.42 -18.31 -1.79
N LEU A 107 -13.44 -17.98 -1.00
CA LEU A 107 -13.41 -18.00 0.46
C LEU A 107 -13.70 -19.40 1.02
N GLY A 108 -13.71 -19.54 2.35
CA GLY A 108 -13.80 -20.85 3.02
C GLY A 108 -12.47 -21.60 3.06
N THR A 109 -11.37 -20.87 2.86
CA THR A 109 -10.00 -21.40 2.83
C THR A 109 -9.20 -20.87 4.01
N ILE A 110 -7.90 -21.08 3.98
CA ILE A 110 -6.93 -20.57 4.97
C ILE A 110 -7.00 -19.03 5.11
N VAL A 111 -7.47 -18.29 4.10
CA VAL A 111 -7.64 -16.83 4.17
C VAL A 111 -8.65 -16.42 5.23
N THR A 112 -9.69 -17.22 5.44
CA THR A 112 -10.73 -17.01 6.47
C THR A 112 -10.41 -17.72 7.78
N ASP A 113 -9.18 -18.21 7.95
CA ASP A 113 -8.72 -18.99 9.10
C ASP A 113 -9.59 -20.25 9.39
N LEU A 114 -10.35 -20.72 8.41
CA LEU A 114 -11.27 -21.88 8.52
C LEU A 114 -12.22 -21.77 9.72
N LYS A 115 -12.67 -20.54 10.04
CA LYS A 115 -13.51 -20.26 11.24
C LYS A 115 -14.93 -20.85 11.17
N GLY A 116 -15.31 -21.46 10.05
CA GLY A 116 -16.62 -22.08 9.90
C GLY A 116 -17.79 -21.09 9.80
N ASN A 117 -17.51 -19.84 9.40
CA ASN A 117 -18.52 -18.84 9.10
C ASN A 117 -19.36 -19.27 7.89
N SER A 118 -20.58 -18.76 7.77
CA SER A 118 -21.34 -18.89 6.53
C SER A 118 -20.66 -18.14 5.38
N ALA A 119 -20.91 -18.58 4.15
CA ALA A 119 -20.35 -17.92 2.95
C ALA A 119 -20.70 -16.42 2.89
N GLN A 120 -21.90 -16.05 3.32
CA GLN A 120 -22.34 -14.65 3.36
C GLN A 120 -21.53 -13.83 4.39
N GLU A 121 -21.32 -14.36 5.58
CA GLU A 121 -20.50 -13.69 6.61
C GLU A 121 -19.05 -13.50 6.15
N GLU A 122 -18.49 -14.48 5.43
CA GLU A 122 -17.14 -14.36 4.86
C GLU A 122 -17.07 -13.27 3.80
N VAL A 123 -18.04 -13.19 2.89
CA VAL A 123 -18.15 -12.14 1.87
C VAL A 123 -18.29 -10.76 2.51
N ASP A 124 -19.19 -10.61 3.47
CA ASP A 124 -19.44 -9.34 4.15
C ASP A 124 -18.20 -8.88 4.93
N SER A 125 -17.52 -9.80 5.60
CA SER A 125 -16.27 -9.52 6.30
C SER A 125 -15.16 -9.12 5.33
N ALA A 126 -14.97 -9.87 4.24
CA ALA A 126 -13.98 -9.55 3.23
C ALA A 126 -14.21 -8.16 2.61
N ASN A 127 -15.45 -7.81 2.30
CA ASN A 127 -15.79 -6.49 1.78
C ASN A 127 -15.48 -5.37 2.77
N ARG A 128 -15.74 -5.57 4.07
CA ARG A 128 -15.45 -4.57 5.11
C ARG A 128 -13.96 -4.41 5.40
N GLU A 129 -13.23 -5.52 5.43
CA GLU A 129 -11.86 -5.57 5.97
C GLU A 129 -10.77 -5.45 4.90
N THR A 130 -11.13 -5.48 3.62
CA THR A 130 -10.16 -5.36 2.53
C THR A 130 -9.98 -3.91 2.12
N MET A 131 -8.77 -3.38 2.30
CA MET A 131 -8.41 -1.99 1.98
C MET A 131 -8.06 -1.82 0.50
N ALA A 132 -8.64 -0.81 -0.14
CA ALA A 132 -8.35 -0.42 -1.52
C ALA A 132 -7.54 0.89 -1.56
N VAL A 133 -6.29 0.83 -2.02
CA VAL A 133 -5.36 1.96 -2.06
C VAL A 133 -5.00 2.28 -3.50
N MET A 134 -5.33 3.50 -3.95
CA MET A 134 -5.03 3.97 -5.31
C MET A 134 -3.73 4.77 -5.34
N MET A 135 -2.73 4.31 -6.10
CA MET A 135 -1.44 4.98 -6.17
C MET A 135 -1.44 6.08 -7.24
N ILE A 136 -1.11 7.30 -6.81
CA ILE A 136 -1.08 8.51 -7.62
C ILE A 136 0.37 8.92 -7.84
N GLU A 137 0.85 8.75 -9.05
CA GLU A 137 2.28 8.88 -9.36
C GLU A 137 2.55 9.44 -10.76
N SER A 138 1.53 10.07 -11.35
CA SER A 138 1.61 10.74 -12.67
C SER A 138 0.90 12.08 -12.66
N GLN A 139 1.19 12.92 -13.66
CA GLN A 139 0.49 14.18 -13.82
C GLN A 139 -1.02 13.98 -14.10
N GLU A 140 -1.36 12.93 -14.85
CA GLU A 140 -2.74 12.55 -15.15
C GLU A 140 -3.49 12.19 -13.87
N GLY A 141 -2.91 11.30 -13.05
CA GLY A 141 -3.47 10.90 -11.76
C GLY A 141 -3.66 12.10 -10.82
N VAL A 142 -2.69 13.02 -10.76
CA VAL A 142 -2.82 14.27 -9.98
C VAL A 142 -3.92 15.16 -10.53
N ARG A 143 -4.12 15.23 -11.85
CA ARG A 143 -5.23 16.01 -12.43
C ARG A 143 -6.60 15.43 -12.04
N ALA A 144 -6.75 14.11 -12.13
CA ALA A 144 -7.99 13.38 -11.89
C ALA A 144 -8.22 12.99 -10.41
N VAL A 145 -7.32 13.37 -9.49
CA VAL A 145 -7.30 12.85 -8.12
C VAL A 145 -8.61 13.06 -7.35
N GLY A 146 -9.33 14.16 -7.60
CA GLY A 146 -10.63 14.40 -6.96
C GLY A 146 -11.68 13.40 -7.41
N GLU A 147 -11.68 13.02 -8.68
CA GLU A 147 -12.61 12.02 -9.23
C GLU A 147 -12.22 10.60 -8.77
N ILE A 148 -10.92 10.31 -8.67
CA ILE A 148 -10.41 9.04 -8.14
C ILE A 148 -10.81 8.88 -6.67
N ALA A 149 -10.59 9.91 -5.86
CA ALA A 149 -10.93 9.91 -4.43
C ALA A 149 -12.44 9.78 -4.16
N ALA A 150 -13.28 10.21 -5.11
CA ALA A 150 -14.74 10.13 -5.01
C ALA A 150 -15.31 8.76 -5.43
N VAL A 151 -14.50 7.83 -5.92
CA VAL A 151 -14.95 6.48 -6.25
C VAL A 151 -15.32 5.75 -4.96
N PRO A 152 -16.55 5.21 -4.83
CA PRO A 152 -16.93 4.43 -3.67
C PRO A 152 -15.97 3.27 -3.40
N GLU A 153 -15.78 2.91 -2.13
CA GLU A 153 -14.91 1.83 -1.67
C GLU A 153 -13.39 2.10 -1.87
N VAL A 154 -12.98 3.26 -2.33
CA VAL A 154 -11.57 3.69 -2.23
C VAL A 154 -11.32 4.13 -0.79
N ASP A 155 -10.39 3.45 -0.11
CA ASP A 155 -10.08 3.70 1.30
C ASP A 155 -8.93 4.69 1.48
N ALA A 156 -7.99 4.71 0.52
CA ALA A 156 -6.84 5.59 0.59
C ALA A 156 -6.27 5.95 -0.78
N LEU A 157 -5.62 7.12 -0.84
CA LEU A 157 -4.69 7.50 -1.89
C LEU A 157 -3.25 7.31 -1.40
N PHE A 158 -2.39 6.84 -2.28
CA PHE A 158 -0.97 6.66 -2.00
C PHE A 158 -0.13 7.41 -3.04
N VAL A 159 0.67 8.37 -2.61
CA VAL A 159 1.58 9.08 -3.52
C VAL A 159 2.84 8.27 -3.72
N GLY A 160 3.17 7.94 -4.98
CA GLY A 160 4.46 7.40 -5.40
C GLY A 160 5.45 8.53 -5.68
N PRO A 161 6.28 8.97 -4.71
CA PRO A 161 7.04 10.21 -4.87
C PRO A 161 8.11 10.14 -5.95
N TYR A 162 8.71 8.99 -6.16
CA TYR A 162 9.76 8.81 -7.17
C TYR A 162 9.19 8.93 -8.58
N ASP A 163 8.15 8.16 -8.90
CA ASP A 163 7.51 8.20 -10.22
C ASP A 163 6.80 9.52 -10.46
N LEU A 164 6.16 10.11 -9.43
CA LEU A 164 5.56 11.43 -9.54
C LEU A 164 6.61 12.49 -9.85
N SER A 165 7.75 12.50 -9.15
CA SER A 165 8.82 13.47 -9.41
C SER A 165 9.44 13.28 -10.80
N LEU A 166 9.57 12.04 -11.25
CA LEU A 166 10.00 11.71 -12.62
C LEU A 166 9.00 12.25 -13.65
N ALA A 167 7.70 11.99 -13.45
CA ALA A 167 6.64 12.48 -14.34
C ALA A 167 6.53 14.01 -14.38
N LEU A 168 6.95 14.69 -13.31
CA LEU A 168 7.05 16.15 -13.24
C LEU A 168 8.36 16.71 -13.83
N GLY A 169 9.31 15.87 -14.24
CA GLY A 169 10.62 16.29 -14.75
C GLY A 169 11.60 16.81 -13.68
N ILE A 170 11.37 16.45 -12.41
CA ILE A 170 12.14 16.91 -11.24
C ILE A 170 12.55 15.73 -10.35
N LEU A 171 13.05 14.65 -10.94
CA LEU A 171 13.36 13.39 -10.25
C LEU A 171 14.09 13.63 -8.92
N GLU A 172 13.53 13.07 -7.85
CA GLU A 172 14.00 13.16 -6.46
C GLU A 172 14.08 14.58 -5.85
N GLN A 173 13.56 15.62 -6.51
CA GLN A 173 13.52 16.98 -5.98
C GLN A 173 12.21 17.23 -5.22
N PHE A 174 12.05 16.57 -4.07
CA PHE A 174 10.82 16.54 -3.29
C PHE A 174 10.52 17.85 -2.53
N ASP A 175 11.47 18.76 -2.43
CA ASP A 175 11.35 20.06 -1.77
C ASP A 175 10.91 21.20 -2.72
N THR A 176 10.84 20.92 -4.03
CA THR A 176 10.44 21.93 -5.02
C THR A 176 8.96 22.31 -4.88
N PRO A 177 8.60 23.58 -5.16
CA PRO A 177 7.20 24.02 -5.16
C PRO A 177 6.30 23.17 -6.06
N LEU A 178 6.83 22.68 -7.18
CA LEU A 178 6.09 21.86 -8.13
C LEU A 178 5.65 20.52 -7.52
N PHE A 179 6.60 19.81 -6.87
CA PHE A 179 6.29 18.56 -6.18
C PHE A 179 5.33 18.77 -5.01
N LEU A 180 5.61 19.77 -4.19
CA LEU A 180 4.81 20.05 -3.00
C LEU A 180 3.38 20.47 -3.32
N THR A 181 3.17 21.23 -4.40
CA THR A 181 1.83 21.58 -4.89
C THR A 181 1.06 20.32 -5.35
N ALA A 182 1.72 19.40 -6.06
CA ALA A 182 1.11 18.14 -6.47
C ALA A 182 0.75 17.28 -5.24
N LEU A 183 1.67 17.13 -4.28
CA LEU A 183 1.44 16.41 -3.04
C LEU A 183 0.26 17.00 -2.24
N GLU A 184 0.23 18.33 -2.07
CA GLU A 184 -0.84 19.02 -1.37
C GLU A 184 -2.21 18.81 -2.05
N LYS A 185 -2.24 18.83 -3.39
CA LYS A 185 -3.46 18.58 -4.16
C LYS A 185 -4.00 17.17 -3.89
N VAL A 186 -3.14 16.15 -3.85
CA VAL A 186 -3.54 14.77 -3.54
C VAL A 186 -4.05 14.66 -2.10
N ILE A 187 -3.34 15.27 -1.14
CA ILE A 187 -3.75 15.24 0.28
C ILE A 187 -5.11 15.92 0.46
N LYS A 188 -5.32 17.09 -0.15
CA LYS A 188 -6.61 17.79 -0.10
C LYS A 188 -7.75 17.00 -0.71
N ALA A 189 -7.50 16.32 -1.84
CA ALA A 189 -8.51 15.50 -2.50
C ALA A 189 -8.98 14.34 -1.59
N GLY A 190 -8.03 13.59 -1.01
CA GLY A 190 -8.37 12.52 -0.07
C GLY A 190 -9.05 13.03 1.19
N THR A 191 -8.56 14.12 1.78
CA THR A 191 -9.19 14.74 2.97
C THR A 191 -10.64 15.17 2.68
N ASN A 192 -10.89 15.79 1.53
CA ASN A 192 -12.23 16.22 1.12
C ASN A 192 -13.17 15.04 0.88
N ALA A 193 -12.65 13.91 0.40
CA ALA A 193 -13.41 12.67 0.24
C ALA A 193 -13.56 11.86 1.55
N GLY A 194 -12.90 12.28 2.65
CA GLY A 194 -12.93 11.57 3.92
C GLY A 194 -12.06 10.31 3.97
N ILE A 195 -11.15 10.13 3.00
CA ILE A 195 -10.26 8.96 2.91
C ILE A 195 -8.81 9.30 3.30
N ALA A 196 -8.04 8.28 3.66
CA ALA A 196 -6.65 8.46 4.04
C ALA A 196 -5.77 8.83 2.83
N VAL A 197 -4.69 9.59 3.09
CA VAL A 197 -3.65 9.81 2.08
C VAL A 197 -2.30 9.49 2.71
N GLY A 198 -1.43 8.88 1.92
CA GLY A 198 -0.09 8.53 2.35
C GLY A 198 0.95 8.59 1.27
N LEU A 199 2.18 8.34 1.68
CA LEU A 199 3.33 8.21 0.81
C LEU A 199 4.42 7.38 1.48
N GLN A 200 5.36 6.90 0.65
CA GLN A 200 6.59 6.25 1.11
C GLN A 200 7.79 7.15 0.87
N SER A 201 8.67 7.27 1.85
CA SER A 201 9.99 7.89 1.66
C SER A 201 10.99 7.41 2.72
N LYS A 202 12.28 7.45 2.38
CA LYS A 202 13.38 7.40 3.36
C LYS A 202 13.71 8.78 3.93
N ASP A 203 13.24 9.86 3.29
CA ASP A 203 13.43 11.23 3.73
C ASP A 203 12.43 11.60 4.81
N MET A 204 12.91 11.68 6.04
CA MET A 204 12.10 12.06 7.20
C MET A 204 11.54 13.48 7.09
N THR A 205 12.19 14.39 6.37
CA THR A 205 11.72 15.76 6.19
C THR A 205 10.46 15.78 5.34
N LEU A 206 10.47 15.03 4.23
CA LEU A 206 9.29 14.85 3.37
C LEU A 206 8.14 14.20 4.14
N LEU A 207 8.40 13.13 4.90
CA LEU A 207 7.36 12.44 5.67
C LEU A 207 6.72 13.33 6.74
N ARG A 208 7.52 14.12 7.47
CA ARG A 208 7.00 15.08 8.46
C ARG A 208 6.14 16.15 7.79
N ARG A 209 6.62 16.71 6.69
CA ARG A 209 5.89 17.72 5.93
C ARG A 209 4.56 17.19 5.39
N ALA A 210 4.55 15.99 4.84
CA ALA A 210 3.30 15.36 4.40
C ALA A 210 2.31 15.16 5.56
N ARG A 211 2.79 14.75 6.75
CA ARG A 211 1.95 14.66 7.95
C ARG A 211 1.36 16.01 8.35
N GLU A 212 2.16 17.07 8.33
CA GLU A 212 1.70 18.43 8.61
C GLU A 212 0.62 18.90 7.63
N MET A 213 0.72 18.47 6.36
CA MET A 213 -0.30 18.68 5.33
C MET A 213 -1.57 17.83 5.53
N GLY A 214 -1.54 16.80 6.39
CA GLY A 214 -2.69 15.94 6.69
C GLY A 214 -2.57 14.48 6.25
N ALA A 215 -1.42 14.05 5.73
CA ALA A 215 -1.20 12.63 5.41
C ALA A 215 -1.21 11.78 6.70
N ARG A 216 -1.90 10.61 6.63
CA ARG A 216 -2.10 9.71 7.78
C ARG A 216 -1.68 8.26 7.54
N PHE A 217 -1.31 7.92 6.31
CA PHE A 217 -0.84 6.61 5.89
C PHE A 217 0.63 6.72 5.48
N ILE A 218 1.54 6.66 6.49
CA ILE A 218 2.95 6.99 6.34
C ILE A 218 3.80 5.72 6.25
N ILE A 219 4.57 5.60 5.18
CA ILE A 219 5.44 4.46 4.94
C ILE A 219 6.90 4.93 4.99
N TYR A 220 7.61 4.45 6.01
CA TYR A 220 9.01 4.78 6.20
C TYR A 220 9.91 3.75 5.55
N SER A 221 10.70 4.20 4.56
CA SER A 221 11.80 3.44 3.97
C SER A 221 11.37 2.10 3.35
N SER A 222 12.31 1.18 3.23
CA SER A 222 12.13 -0.22 2.84
C SER A 222 13.12 -1.10 3.59
N ASP A 223 12.87 -2.41 3.60
CA ASP A 223 13.74 -3.40 4.22
C ASP A 223 15.21 -3.27 3.78
N TYR A 224 15.48 -3.25 2.48
CA TYR A 224 16.86 -3.08 1.97
C TYR A 224 17.51 -1.77 2.39
N SER A 225 16.75 -0.67 2.37
CA SER A 225 17.28 0.64 2.73
C SER A 225 17.63 0.72 4.21
N ILE A 226 16.80 0.14 5.08
CA ILE A 226 17.04 0.07 6.52
C ILE A 226 18.26 -0.82 6.82
N LEU A 227 18.33 -2.02 6.24
CA LEU A 227 19.48 -2.90 6.41
C LEU A 227 20.77 -2.23 5.97
N LEU A 228 20.77 -1.62 4.79
CA LEU A 228 21.94 -0.92 4.26
C LEU A 228 22.38 0.21 5.19
N SER A 229 21.46 1.07 5.64
CA SER A 229 21.80 2.20 6.51
C SER A 229 22.29 1.73 7.88
N GLY A 230 21.61 0.75 8.49
CA GLY A 230 22.00 0.20 9.78
C GLY A 230 23.38 -0.44 9.78
N TYR A 231 23.67 -1.26 8.75
CA TYR A 231 25.01 -1.85 8.63
C TYR A 231 26.09 -0.81 8.32
N LYS A 232 25.82 0.18 7.46
CA LYS A 232 26.78 1.27 7.19
C LYS A 232 27.11 2.05 8.47
N GLU A 233 26.09 2.43 9.24
CA GLU A 233 26.27 3.14 10.49
C GLU A 233 27.05 2.31 11.52
N GLY A 234 26.66 1.05 11.73
CA GLY A 234 27.35 0.13 12.65
C GLY A 234 28.80 -0.11 12.26
N MET A 235 29.07 -0.33 10.98
CA MET A 235 30.44 -0.52 10.49
C MET A 235 31.29 0.75 10.60
N ALA A 236 30.73 1.92 10.37
CA ALA A 236 31.44 3.19 10.55
C ALA A 236 31.85 3.39 12.02
N ARG A 237 30.92 3.14 12.96
CA ARG A 237 31.21 3.22 14.39
C ARG A 237 32.24 2.20 14.88
N LEU A 238 32.26 1.00 14.28
CA LEU A 238 33.22 -0.05 14.63
C LEU A 238 34.61 0.23 14.14
N LYS A 239 34.75 0.89 12.99
CA LYS A 239 36.06 1.17 12.36
C LYS A 239 36.70 2.47 12.86
N GLY A 240 36.01 3.30 13.63
CA GLY A 240 36.46 4.59 14.17
C GLY A 240 36.35 5.66 13.11
#